data_0ea118379aef4d41f363ae8bf3084e86
#
_entry.id   0ea118379aef4d41f363ae8bf3084e86
#
_cell.length_a   1.000
_cell.length_b   1.000
_cell.length_c   1.000
_cell.angle_alpha   90.00
_cell.angle_beta   90.00
_cell.angle_gamma   90.00
#
_symmetry.space_group_name_H-M   'P 1'
#
loop_
_entity.id
_entity.type
_entity.pdbx_description
1 polymer ?
#
loop_
_entity_poly.entity_id
_entity_poly.type
_entity_poly.pdbx_seq_one_letter_code
_entity_poly.pdbx_strand_id
1 'polypeptide(L)'
;VFLALAADQVWAHESVVLNPHYKNMGNLYGSEYWTYLLPRRLGEAGARDLMAGRLPLRAADAQRMGLIDACDDGPREGLEERVLARALALAGSYNHPEQVAAKQARRAADEAHCPLARYREQELARMHRNFYGFDPSYHVARHHFVHKLPHAWTPRHLATHR
;
A
#
# COMPACT_ATOMS: atom_id res chain seq x y z
N VAL A 1 2.12 -2.09 -3.76
CA VAL A 1 2.60 -1.40 -2.53
C VAL A 1 2.12 -2.15 -1.29
N PHE A 2 0.83 -2.36 -1.10
CA PHE A 2 0.25 -2.86 0.16
C PHE A 2 0.81 -4.22 0.59
N LEU A 3 0.99 -5.17 -0.35
CA LEU A 3 1.60 -6.46 -0.03
C LEU A 3 2.99 -6.30 0.59
N ALA A 4 3.78 -5.37 0.07
CA ALA A 4 5.11 -5.09 0.63
C ALA A 4 5.04 -4.55 2.07
N LEU A 5 3.99 -3.78 2.40
CA LEU A 5 3.83 -3.21 3.76
C LEU A 5 3.52 -4.28 4.83
N ALA A 6 3.21 -5.51 4.43
CA ALA A 6 3.07 -6.63 5.36
C ALA A 6 4.42 -7.16 5.87
N ALA A 7 5.52 -6.82 5.22
CA ALA A 7 6.87 -7.16 5.67
C ALA A 7 7.30 -6.37 6.90
N ASP A 8 8.29 -6.89 7.64
CA ASP A 8 8.86 -6.22 8.80
C ASP A 8 9.58 -4.93 8.44
N GLN A 9 10.30 -4.96 7.31
CA GLN A 9 10.93 -3.80 6.70
C GLN A 9 10.67 -3.78 5.21
N VAL A 10 10.48 -2.60 4.67
CA VAL A 10 10.26 -2.35 3.24
C VAL A 10 11.38 -1.46 2.74
N TRP A 11 12.17 -1.99 1.83
CA TRP A 11 13.26 -1.25 1.19
C TRP A 11 12.97 -1.11 -0.30
N ALA A 12 13.28 0.02 -0.87
CA ALA A 12 13.11 0.27 -2.29
C ALA A 12 14.32 1.01 -2.85
N HIS A 13 14.72 0.70 -4.08
CA HIS A 13 15.71 1.48 -4.80
C HIS A 13 15.12 2.84 -5.20
N GLU A 14 15.94 3.88 -5.29
CA GLU A 14 15.49 5.25 -5.58
C GLU A 14 14.72 5.39 -6.90
N SER A 15 15.02 4.54 -7.89
CA SER A 15 14.32 4.51 -9.19
C SER A 15 12.89 3.95 -9.10
N VAL A 16 12.48 3.41 -7.94
CA VAL A 16 11.15 2.83 -7.77
C VAL A 16 10.12 3.94 -7.58
N VAL A 17 9.06 3.84 -8.37
CA VAL A 17 7.86 4.67 -8.22
C VAL A 17 6.75 3.84 -7.59
N LEU A 18 6.27 4.29 -6.45
CA LEU A 18 5.20 3.64 -5.68
C LEU A 18 3.86 4.26 -6.03
N ASN A 19 2.88 3.42 -6.34
CA ASN A 19 1.50 3.87 -6.56
C ASN A 19 0.59 3.22 -5.51
N PRO A 20 0.37 3.86 -4.36
CA PRO A 20 -0.34 3.27 -3.22
C PRO A 20 -1.86 3.40 -3.31
N HIS A 21 -2.41 3.75 -4.45
CA HIS A 21 -3.86 3.95 -4.63
C HIS A 21 -4.30 3.53 -6.03
N TYR A 22 -5.60 3.31 -6.19
CA TYR A 22 -6.22 2.93 -7.47
C TYR A 22 -6.98 4.08 -8.14
N LYS A 23 -6.49 5.33 -7.99
CA LYS A 23 -7.18 6.52 -8.52
C LYS A 23 -7.33 6.51 -10.03
N ASN A 24 -6.32 6.00 -10.74
CA ASN A 24 -6.35 5.88 -12.20
C ASN A 24 -7.22 4.72 -12.71
N MET A 25 -7.69 3.86 -11.81
CA MET A 25 -8.66 2.80 -12.11
C MET A 25 -10.08 3.18 -11.67
N GLY A 26 -10.46 4.45 -11.87
CA GLY A 26 -11.78 4.95 -11.51
C GLY A 26 -12.04 4.98 -10.01
N ASN A 27 -11.01 5.20 -9.20
CA ASN A 27 -11.06 5.21 -7.74
C ASN A 27 -11.47 3.85 -7.13
N LEU A 28 -11.07 2.74 -7.75
CA LEU A 28 -11.26 1.41 -7.16
C LEU A 28 -10.77 1.41 -5.71
N TYR A 29 -11.53 0.80 -4.82
CA TYR A 29 -11.22 0.84 -3.38
C TYR A 29 -9.98 0.03 -3.00
N GLY A 30 -9.80 -1.14 -3.61
CA GLY A 30 -8.75 -2.09 -3.24
C GLY A 30 -9.14 -3.02 -2.09
N SER A 31 -8.41 -4.12 -1.94
CA SER A 31 -8.72 -5.15 -0.94
C SER A 31 -7.46 -5.87 -0.41
N GLU A 32 -6.33 -5.18 -0.38
CA GLU A 32 -5.05 -5.74 0.04
C GLU A 32 -4.71 -5.39 1.49
N TYR A 33 -5.71 -5.31 2.37
CA TYR A 33 -5.57 -4.92 3.78
C TYR A 33 -4.97 -3.52 3.99
N TRP A 34 -5.13 -2.61 3.02
CA TRP A 34 -4.58 -1.27 3.15
C TRP A 34 -5.21 -0.49 4.31
N THR A 35 -6.45 -0.78 4.66
CA THR A 35 -7.16 -0.19 5.80
C THR A 35 -6.56 -0.59 7.16
N TYR A 36 -5.82 -1.70 7.19
CA TYR A 36 -5.02 -2.12 8.33
C TYR A 36 -3.55 -1.65 8.23
N LEU A 37 -2.93 -1.84 7.07
CA LEU A 37 -1.49 -1.64 6.89
C LEU A 37 -1.07 -0.17 6.87
N LEU A 38 -1.83 0.70 6.18
CA LEU A 38 -1.47 2.12 6.07
C LEU A 38 -1.55 2.88 7.40
N PRO A 39 -2.62 2.76 8.21
CA PRO A 39 -2.68 3.43 9.49
C PRO A 39 -1.55 3.04 10.45
N ARG A 40 -1.07 1.82 10.35
CA ARG A 40 0.07 1.33 11.15
C ARG A 40 1.39 1.99 10.77
N ARG A 41 1.55 2.40 9.53
CA ARG A 41 2.74 3.08 9.01
C ARG A 41 2.65 4.60 9.17
N LEU A 42 1.50 5.17 8.89
CA LEU A 42 1.32 6.60 8.70
C LEU A 42 0.37 7.26 9.70
N GLY A 43 -0.25 6.45 10.58
CA GLY A 43 -1.40 6.90 11.36
C GLY A 43 -2.64 7.10 10.48
N GLU A 44 -3.79 7.32 11.13
CA GLU A 44 -5.08 7.47 10.44
C GLU A 44 -5.13 8.67 9.49
N ALA A 45 -4.54 9.80 9.90
CA ALA A 45 -4.51 11.01 9.08
C ALA A 45 -3.63 10.81 7.84
N GLY A 46 -2.40 10.33 8.01
CA GLY A 46 -1.48 10.08 6.91
C GLY A 46 -2.00 9.04 5.92
N ALA A 47 -2.67 7.99 6.41
CA ALA A 47 -3.32 7.00 5.56
C ALA A 47 -4.44 7.61 4.70
N ARG A 48 -5.29 8.45 5.29
CA ARG A 48 -6.35 9.16 4.55
C ARG A 48 -5.77 10.10 3.50
N ASP A 49 -4.76 10.90 3.87
CA ASP A 49 -4.12 11.86 2.96
C ASP A 49 -3.46 11.15 1.78
N LEU A 50 -2.74 10.04 2.05
CA LEU A 50 -2.14 9.23 1.01
C LEU A 50 -3.19 8.67 0.05
N MET A 51 -4.26 8.10 0.58
CA MET A 51 -5.34 7.53 -0.23
C MET A 51 -6.19 8.60 -0.96
N ALA A 52 -6.25 9.82 -0.47
CA ALA A 52 -6.85 10.96 -1.17
C ALA A 52 -5.97 11.50 -2.29
N GLY A 53 -4.67 11.28 -2.22
CA GLY A 53 -3.68 11.68 -3.23
C GLY A 53 -3.93 11.01 -4.59
N ARG A 54 -3.29 11.57 -5.64
CA ARG A 54 -3.43 11.06 -7.01
C ARG A 54 -2.10 10.81 -7.69
N LEU A 55 -1.03 11.33 -7.11
CA LEU A 55 0.29 11.23 -7.71
C LEU A 55 1.03 10.01 -7.12
N PRO A 56 1.75 9.30 -7.96
CA PRO A 56 2.70 8.31 -7.48
C PRO A 56 3.77 8.96 -6.60
N LEU A 57 4.36 8.16 -5.72
CA LEU A 57 5.45 8.58 -4.83
C LEU A 57 6.78 8.05 -5.33
N ARG A 58 7.83 8.86 -5.27
CA ARG A 58 9.20 8.37 -5.38
C ARG A 58 9.58 7.62 -4.09
N ALA A 59 10.50 6.67 -4.18
CA ALA A 59 10.96 5.90 -3.02
C ALA A 59 11.47 6.80 -1.89
N ALA A 60 12.23 7.86 -2.22
CA ALA A 60 12.74 8.82 -1.24
C ALA A 60 11.60 9.59 -0.52
N ASP A 61 10.52 9.93 -1.23
CA ASP A 61 9.36 10.59 -0.62
C ASP A 61 8.60 9.64 0.30
N ALA A 62 8.45 8.39 -0.14
CA ALA A 62 7.83 7.32 0.65
C ALA A 62 8.61 7.02 1.95
N GLN A 63 9.94 7.05 1.90
CA GLN A 63 10.78 6.93 3.09
C GLN A 63 10.59 8.11 4.04
N ARG A 64 10.64 9.33 3.52
CA ARG A 64 10.48 10.55 4.36
C ARG A 64 9.15 10.59 5.11
N MET A 65 8.10 10.07 4.52
CA MET A 65 6.79 10.02 5.18
C MET A 65 6.60 8.78 6.09
N GLY A 66 7.55 7.84 6.10
CA GLY A 66 7.46 6.62 6.91
C GLY A 66 6.67 5.47 6.26
N LEU A 67 6.33 5.59 4.98
CA LEU A 67 5.64 4.51 4.26
C LEU A 67 6.56 3.31 4.04
N ILE A 68 7.84 3.55 3.72
CA ILE A 68 8.87 2.52 3.64
C ILE A 68 10.02 2.82 4.60
N ASP A 69 10.80 1.80 4.95
CA ASP A 69 11.84 1.90 5.97
C ASP A 69 13.16 2.43 5.41
N ALA A 70 13.46 2.17 4.13
CA ALA A 70 14.67 2.69 3.51
C ALA A 70 14.53 2.84 1.99
N CYS A 71 15.25 3.85 1.48
CA CYS A 71 15.51 4.06 0.08
C CYS A 71 16.99 3.78 -0.20
N ASP A 72 17.26 2.89 -1.16
CA ASP A 72 18.61 2.59 -1.62
C ASP A 72 18.94 3.49 -2.83
N ASP A 73 19.97 4.31 -2.69
CA ASP A 73 20.47 5.26 -3.70
C ASP A 73 21.74 4.78 -4.42
N GLY A 74 22.17 3.54 -4.15
CA GLY A 74 23.32 2.91 -4.81
C GLY A 74 23.03 2.55 -6.27
N PRO A 75 24.06 2.13 -7.02
CA PRO A 75 23.88 1.62 -8.39
C PRO A 75 22.88 0.47 -8.42
N ARG A 76 22.11 0.38 -9.51
CA ARG A 76 21.15 -0.72 -9.69
C ARG A 76 21.84 -2.09 -9.74
N GLU A 77 23.04 -2.09 -10.29
CA GLU A 77 23.97 -3.22 -10.23
C GLU A 77 24.32 -3.48 -8.76
N GLY A 78 24.29 -4.73 -8.33
CA GLY A 78 24.56 -5.11 -6.94
C GLY A 78 23.46 -4.76 -5.93
N LEU A 79 22.27 -4.34 -6.39
CA LEU A 79 21.14 -4.09 -5.50
C LEU A 79 20.73 -5.34 -4.70
N GLU A 80 20.73 -6.49 -5.37
CA GLU A 80 20.33 -7.75 -4.75
C GLU A 80 21.31 -8.14 -3.63
N GLU A 81 22.61 -7.99 -3.87
CA GLU A 81 23.65 -8.25 -2.88
C GLU A 81 23.55 -7.32 -1.68
N ARG A 82 23.27 -6.02 -1.91
CA ARG A 82 23.07 -5.05 -0.82
C ARG A 82 21.83 -5.37 0.01
N VAL A 83 20.73 -5.75 -0.66
CA VAL A 83 19.49 -6.17 0.03
C VAL A 83 19.72 -7.43 0.85
N LEU A 84 20.41 -8.43 0.28
CA LEU A 84 20.75 -9.66 0.97
C LEU A 84 21.65 -9.41 2.19
N ALA A 85 22.71 -8.63 2.03
CA ALA A 85 23.61 -8.27 3.13
C ALA A 85 22.84 -7.58 4.28
N ARG A 86 21.93 -6.67 3.95
CA ARG A 86 21.09 -5.99 4.92
C ARG A 86 20.11 -6.94 5.62
N ALA A 87 19.49 -7.86 4.88
CA ALA A 87 18.61 -8.86 5.45
C ALA A 87 19.36 -9.80 6.41
N LEU A 88 20.56 -10.24 6.05
CA LEU A 88 21.42 -11.05 6.91
C LEU A 88 21.85 -10.30 8.18
N ALA A 89 22.22 -9.03 8.06
CA ALA A 89 22.56 -8.20 9.20
C ALA A 89 21.36 -8.02 10.16
N LEU A 90 20.16 -7.84 9.63
CA LEU A 90 18.94 -7.77 10.42
C LEU A 90 18.66 -9.09 11.15
N ALA A 91 18.70 -10.20 10.43
CA ALA A 91 18.45 -11.54 10.99
C ALA A 91 19.50 -11.95 12.04
N GLY A 92 20.74 -11.53 11.86
CA GLY A 92 21.86 -11.81 12.78
C GLY A 92 21.98 -10.80 13.93
N SER A 93 21.13 -9.77 13.99
CA SER A 93 21.22 -8.77 15.06
C SER A 93 20.83 -9.35 16.42
N TYR A 94 21.54 -8.92 17.48
CA TYR A 94 21.34 -9.41 18.85
C TYR A 94 19.88 -9.22 19.33
N ASN A 95 19.23 -8.15 18.94
CA ASN A 95 17.86 -7.81 19.35
C ASN A 95 16.78 -8.37 18.40
N HIS A 96 17.16 -9.16 17.38
CA HIS A 96 16.19 -9.72 16.43
C HIS A 96 15.09 -10.58 17.10
N PRO A 97 15.43 -11.50 18.03
CA PRO A 97 14.40 -12.29 18.72
C PRO A 97 13.39 -11.44 19.49
N GLU A 98 13.85 -10.37 20.15
CA GLU A 98 12.97 -9.43 20.88
C GLU A 98 12.07 -8.66 19.91
N GLN A 99 12.59 -8.23 18.76
CA GLN A 99 11.79 -7.57 17.72
C GLN A 99 10.69 -8.48 17.18
N VAL A 100 11.03 -9.76 16.93
CA VAL A 100 10.03 -10.77 16.50
C VAL A 100 8.97 -10.99 17.57
N ALA A 101 9.36 -11.16 18.83
CA ALA A 101 8.42 -11.33 19.93
C ALA A 101 7.50 -10.11 20.10
N ALA A 102 8.04 -8.91 20.02
CA ALA A 102 7.28 -7.65 20.10
C ALA A 102 6.28 -7.53 18.91
N LYS A 103 6.71 -7.92 17.72
CA LYS A 103 5.82 -7.98 16.53
C LYS A 103 4.66 -8.97 16.76
N GLN A 104 4.97 -10.16 17.24
CA GLN A 104 3.95 -11.19 17.50
C GLN A 104 2.94 -10.71 18.56
N ALA A 105 3.42 -10.09 19.63
CA ALA A 105 2.56 -9.54 20.68
C ALA A 105 1.65 -8.43 20.15
N ARG A 106 2.21 -7.48 19.37
CA ARG A 106 1.39 -6.44 18.71
C ARG A 106 0.36 -7.06 17.77
N ARG A 107 0.76 -8.05 16.97
CA ARG A 107 -0.15 -8.71 16.03
C ARG A 107 -1.29 -9.44 16.74
N ALA A 108 -1.00 -10.08 17.88
CA ALA A 108 -2.01 -10.74 18.71
C ALA A 108 -2.98 -9.70 19.32
N ALA A 109 -2.47 -8.59 19.82
CA ALA A 109 -3.30 -7.51 20.33
C ALA A 109 -4.20 -6.88 19.26
N ASP A 110 -3.68 -6.66 18.07
CA ASP A 110 -4.47 -6.16 16.93
C ASP A 110 -5.59 -7.14 16.55
N GLU A 111 -5.26 -8.44 16.47
CA GLU A 111 -6.24 -9.48 16.15
C GLU A 111 -7.34 -9.59 17.20
N ALA A 112 -6.99 -9.43 18.49
CA ALA A 112 -7.96 -9.42 19.58
C ALA A 112 -8.87 -8.17 19.55
N HIS A 113 -8.33 -7.02 19.14
CA HIS A 113 -9.08 -5.77 19.02
C HIS A 113 -9.97 -5.76 17.76
N CYS A 114 -9.41 -6.08 16.61
CA CYS A 114 -10.11 -6.15 15.34
C CYS A 114 -9.44 -7.20 14.44
N PRO A 115 -10.07 -8.36 14.22
CA PRO A 115 -9.51 -9.42 13.37
C PRO A 115 -9.23 -8.95 11.94
N LEU A 116 -8.15 -9.44 11.33
CA LEU A 116 -7.84 -9.15 9.91
C LEU A 116 -8.99 -9.50 8.97
N ALA A 117 -9.73 -10.57 9.29
CA ALA A 117 -10.90 -10.95 8.52
C ALA A 117 -11.93 -9.81 8.42
N ARG A 118 -12.07 -8.99 9.47
CA ARG A 118 -13.00 -7.86 9.49
C ARG A 118 -12.57 -6.74 8.54
N TYR A 119 -11.28 -6.43 8.49
CA TYR A 119 -10.73 -5.47 7.52
C TYR A 119 -10.99 -5.95 6.09
N ARG A 120 -10.71 -7.23 5.81
CA ARG A 120 -10.96 -7.81 4.50
C ARG A 120 -12.43 -7.77 4.11
N GLU A 121 -13.32 -8.15 5.01
CA GLU A 121 -14.77 -8.09 4.78
C GLU A 121 -15.23 -6.68 4.40
N GLN A 122 -14.77 -5.67 5.14
CA GLN A 122 -15.09 -4.28 4.89
C GLN A 122 -14.54 -3.78 3.54
N GLU A 123 -13.30 -4.11 3.22
CA GLU A 123 -12.68 -3.76 1.93
C GLU A 123 -13.42 -4.42 0.77
N LEU A 124 -13.74 -5.71 0.87
CA LEU A 124 -14.50 -6.43 -0.16
C LEU A 124 -15.92 -5.89 -0.33
N ALA A 125 -16.58 -5.49 0.76
CA ALA A 125 -17.89 -4.85 0.67
C ALA A 125 -17.84 -3.51 -0.09
N ARG A 126 -16.75 -2.74 0.09
CA ARG A 126 -16.53 -1.51 -0.69
C ARG A 126 -16.21 -1.82 -2.15
N MET A 127 -15.35 -2.79 -2.42
CA MET A 127 -15.07 -3.24 -3.79
C MET A 127 -16.31 -3.78 -4.51
N HIS A 128 -17.16 -4.50 -3.79
CA HIS A 128 -18.43 -4.97 -4.36
C HIS A 128 -19.25 -3.81 -4.93
N ARG A 129 -19.29 -2.66 -4.26
CA ARG A 129 -19.96 -1.46 -4.78
C ARG A 129 -19.31 -0.92 -6.05
N ASN A 130 -17.96 -0.97 -6.16
CA ASN A 130 -17.28 -0.60 -7.39
C ASN A 130 -17.69 -1.52 -8.56
N PHE A 131 -17.69 -2.84 -8.32
CA PHE A 131 -17.91 -3.82 -9.40
C PHE A 131 -19.38 -3.93 -9.81
N TYR A 132 -20.31 -3.87 -8.87
CA TYR A 132 -21.72 -4.21 -9.07
C TYR A 132 -22.68 -3.05 -8.75
N GLY A 133 -22.20 -1.99 -8.12
CA GLY A 133 -23.00 -0.81 -7.79
C GLY A 133 -22.98 0.25 -8.89
N PHE A 134 -23.71 1.32 -8.64
CA PHE A 134 -23.68 2.51 -9.50
C PHE A 134 -22.39 3.30 -9.26
N ASP A 135 -21.36 2.98 -10.03
CA ASP A 135 -20.05 3.61 -9.98
C ASP A 135 -19.53 3.96 -11.37
N PRO A 136 -20.02 5.08 -11.93
CA PRO A 136 -19.65 5.50 -13.28
C PRO A 136 -18.14 5.65 -13.46
N SER A 137 -17.42 6.13 -12.45
CA SER A 137 -15.99 6.34 -12.53
C SER A 137 -15.22 5.02 -12.73
N TYR A 138 -15.61 4.00 -11.99
CA TYR A 138 -15.01 2.68 -12.11
C TYR A 138 -15.40 1.99 -13.42
N HIS A 139 -16.70 2.00 -13.76
CA HIS A 139 -17.18 1.32 -14.96
C HIS A 139 -16.59 1.89 -16.25
N VAL A 140 -16.44 3.20 -16.36
CA VAL A 140 -15.78 3.85 -17.51
C VAL A 140 -14.30 3.45 -17.56
N ALA A 141 -13.57 3.55 -16.44
CA ALA A 141 -12.16 3.17 -16.41
C ALA A 141 -11.95 1.69 -16.74
N ARG A 142 -12.79 0.80 -16.20
CA ARG A 142 -12.79 -0.63 -16.51
C ARG A 142 -13.04 -0.90 -17.99
N HIS A 143 -14.04 -0.24 -18.57
CA HIS A 143 -14.34 -0.38 -20.02
C HIS A 143 -13.11 -0.04 -20.86
N HIS A 144 -12.48 1.13 -20.60
CA HIS A 144 -11.29 1.55 -21.33
C HIS A 144 -10.13 0.57 -21.15
N PHE A 145 -9.92 0.08 -19.94
CA PHE A 145 -8.87 -0.89 -19.65
C PHE A 145 -9.07 -2.22 -20.39
N VAL A 146 -10.28 -2.78 -20.36
CA VAL A 146 -10.62 -4.05 -21.01
C VAL A 146 -10.50 -3.95 -22.53
N HIS A 147 -10.99 -2.86 -23.11
CA HIS A 147 -10.99 -2.66 -24.56
C HIS A 147 -9.71 -2.00 -25.08
N LYS A 148 -8.70 -1.79 -24.23
CA LYS A 148 -7.43 -1.15 -24.60
C LYS A 148 -7.61 0.23 -25.23
N LEU A 149 -8.63 0.96 -24.82
CA LEU A 149 -8.87 2.32 -25.25
C LEU A 149 -7.95 3.29 -24.49
N PRO A 150 -7.69 4.50 -25.07
CA PRO A 150 -6.94 5.51 -24.36
C PRO A 150 -7.53 5.81 -22.99
N HIS A 151 -6.66 6.17 -22.05
CA HIS A 151 -7.09 6.49 -20.68
C HIS A 151 -8.10 7.64 -20.67
N ALA A 152 -9.22 7.44 -19.98
CA ALA A 152 -10.24 8.48 -19.78
C ALA A 152 -10.23 8.97 -18.33
N TRP A 153 -10.23 10.30 -18.18
CA TRP A 153 -10.39 10.94 -16.88
C TRP A 153 -11.88 11.01 -16.51
N THR A 154 -12.22 10.49 -15.35
CA THR A 154 -13.56 10.63 -14.83
C THR A 154 -13.77 12.07 -14.33
N PRO A 155 -14.81 12.78 -14.80
CA PRO A 155 -15.17 14.07 -14.24
C PRO A 155 -15.36 14.00 -12.72
N ARG A 156 -15.00 15.08 -12.01
CA ARG A 156 -15.04 15.10 -10.53
C ARG A 156 -16.42 14.78 -9.97
N HIS A 157 -17.49 15.29 -10.60
CA HIS A 157 -18.85 15.08 -10.15
C HIS A 157 -19.35 13.64 -10.30
N LEU A 158 -18.68 12.82 -11.12
CA LEU A 158 -18.96 11.39 -11.26
C LEU A 158 -18.07 10.51 -10.38
N ALA A 159 -17.08 11.08 -9.72
CA ALA A 159 -16.15 10.33 -8.87
C ALA A 159 -16.70 10.27 -7.43
N THR A 160 -17.56 9.31 -7.19
CA THR A 160 -18.34 9.17 -5.94
C THR A 160 -17.52 8.73 -4.71
N HIS A 161 -16.25 8.40 -4.87
CA HIS A 161 -15.37 7.91 -3.79
C HIS A 161 -14.43 8.96 -3.23
N ARG A 162 -14.70 10.20 -3.43
CA ARG A 162 -13.86 11.29 -2.94
C ARG A 162 -14.37 11.85 -1.65
#